data_eacadb5747868b69a177f3b008fb53a1
#
_entry.id   eacadb5747868b69a177f3b008fb53a1
#
_cell.length_a   1.000
_cell.length_b   1.000
_cell.length_c   1.000
_cell.angle_alpha   90.00
_cell.angle_beta   90.00
_cell.angle_gamma   90.00
#
_symmetry.space_group_name_H-M   'P 1'
#
loop_
_entity.id
_entity.type
_entity.pdbx_description
1 polymer ?
#
loop_
_entity_poly.entity_id
_entity_poly.type
_entity_poly.pdbx_seq_one_letter_code
_entity_poly.pdbx_strand_id
1 'polypeptide(L)'
;MTEIEIHPLAPEDHDDWVALWRDYLHFYETELPAEIYETTFDRLTSADDPERAAFVARVGGRIAGLVHFVFHAHNWRIEDTCYLQDLYTAPDMRGLGVGRALIEAVYAAADANGTPSVYWLTQDFNTPARRLYDRVGKLTPFIKYARP
;
A
#
# COMPACT_ATOMS: atom_id res chain seq x y z
N MET A 1 -20.92 13.84 4.51
CA MET A 1 -19.95 13.37 3.52
C MET A 1 -18.60 13.22 4.20
N THR A 2 -17.99 12.05 4.05
CA THR A 2 -16.70 11.78 4.67
C THR A 2 -15.57 12.23 3.74
N GLU A 3 -14.72 13.12 4.24
CA GLU A 3 -13.53 13.55 3.50
C GLU A 3 -12.34 12.67 3.86
N ILE A 4 -11.69 12.14 2.83
CA ILE A 4 -10.49 11.32 2.97
C ILE A 4 -9.30 12.13 2.48
N GLU A 5 -8.33 12.37 3.37
CA GLU A 5 -7.09 13.05 3.00
C GLU A 5 -6.01 12.02 2.75
N ILE A 6 -5.37 12.10 1.60
CA ILE A 6 -4.26 11.21 1.22
C ILE A 6 -3.00 12.08 1.09
N HIS A 7 -1.94 11.68 1.77
CA HIS A 7 -0.65 12.37 1.66
C HIS A 7 0.52 11.38 1.77
N PRO A 8 1.70 11.74 1.26
CA PRO A 8 2.88 10.90 1.44
C PRO A 8 3.19 10.69 2.92
N LEU A 9 3.68 9.51 3.26
CA LEU A 9 4.09 9.22 4.64
C LEU A 9 5.16 10.22 5.07
N ALA A 10 4.95 10.87 6.22
CA ALA A 10 5.80 11.93 6.74
C ALA A 10 6.28 11.59 8.15
N PRO A 11 7.36 12.25 8.64
CA PRO A 11 7.89 11.97 9.97
C PRO A 11 6.87 12.04 11.10
N GLU A 12 5.93 12.97 11.04
CA GLU A 12 4.88 13.13 12.04
C GLU A 12 3.85 12.01 12.06
N ASP A 13 3.82 11.17 11.03
CA ASP A 13 2.91 10.01 10.96
C ASP A 13 3.46 8.77 11.67
N HIS A 14 4.71 8.80 12.14
CA HIS A 14 5.43 7.62 12.60
C HIS A 14 4.64 6.74 13.56
N ASP A 15 4.17 7.30 14.67
CA ASP A 15 3.54 6.49 15.72
C ASP A 15 2.22 5.89 15.26
N ASP A 16 1.42 6.65 14.53
CA ASP A 16 0.16 6.18 13.97
C ASP A 16 0.40 5.09 12.91
N TRP A 17 1.42 5.29 12.07
CA TRP A 17 1.80 4.33 11.05
C TRP A 17 2.29 3.01 11.66
N VAL A 18 3.13 3.07 12.69
CA VAL A 18 3.63 1.86 13.39
C VAL A 18 2.46 1.04 13.91
N ALA A 19 1.50 1.69 14.58
CA ALA A 19 0.34 1.00 15.13
C ALA A 19 -0.52 0.37 14.05
N LEU A 20 -0.78 1.09 12.96
CA LEU A 20 -1.64 0.61 11.88
C LEU A 20 -0.95 -0.53 11.09
N TRP A 21 0.33 -0.39 10.80
CA TRP A 21 1.07 -1.45 10.07
C TRP A 21 1.21 -2.71 10.94
N ARG A 22 1.33 -2.56 12.25
CA ARG A 22 1.31 -3.69 13.17
C ARG A 22 -0.02 -4.45 13.07
N ASP A 23 -1.14 -3.74 13.02
CA ASP A 23 -2.45 -4.37 12.86
C ASP A 23 -2.56 -5.12 11.54
N TYR A 24 -2.04 -4.55 10.45
CA TYR A 24 -1.96 -5.20 9.15
C TYR A 24 -1.15 -6.51 9.24
N LEU A 25 0.02 -6.47 9.87
CA LEU A 25 0.87 -7.65 10.00
C LEU A 25 0.20 -8.73 10.86
N HIS A 26 -0.48 -8.34 11.94
CA HIS A 26 -1.24 -9.26 12.77
C HIS A 26 -2.38 -9.93 11.99
N PHE A 27 -3.00 -9.22 11.07
CA PHE A 27 -4.01 -9.80 10.18
C PHE A 27 -3.44 -10.97 9.39
N TYR A 28 -2.16 -10.89 9.02
CA TYR A 28 -1.44 -11.97 8.35
C TYR A 28 -0.68 -12.88 9.31
N GLU A 29 -1.02 -12.85 10.61
CA GLU A 29 -0.39 -13.66 11.64
C GLU A 29 1.13 -13.51 11.69
N THR A 30 1.60 -12.28 11.49
CA THR A 30 3.01 -11.92 11.37
C THR A 30 3.42 -10.96 12.48
N GLU A 31 4.55 -11.23 13.12
CA GLU A 31 5.19 -10.33 14.07
C GLU A 31 6.61 -10.03 13.57
N LEU A 32 6.97 -8.75 13.55
CA LEU A 32 8.29 -8.31 13.13
C LEU A 32 8.98 -7.58 14.28
N PRO A 33 10.32 -7.68 14.37
CA PRO A 33 11.06 -6.91 15.38
C PRO A 33 11.00 -5.41 15.12
N ALA A 34 11.16 -4.63 16.19
CA ALA A 34 11.10 -3.16 16.12
C ALA A 34 12.04 -2.58 15.08
N GLU A 35 13.21 -3.18 14.87
CA GLU A 35 14.18 -2.75 13.87
C GLU A 35 13.58 -2.71 12.45
N ILE A 36 12.70 -3.66 12.11
CA ILE A 36 12.06 -3.66 10.79
C ILE A 36 11.13 -2.45 10.63
N TYR A 37 10.36 -2.10 11.66
CA TYR A 37 9.51 -0.92 11.62
C TYR A 37 10.34 0.35 11.36
N GLU A 38 11.40 0.53 12.11
CA GLU A 38 12.23 1.73 11.99
C GLU A 38 12.97 1.79 10.66
N THR A 39 13.54 0.68 10.22
CA THR A 39 14.23 0.61 8.93
C THR A 39 13.26 0.85 7.77
N THR A 40 12.08 0.25 7.82
CA THR A 40 11.07 0.43 6.77
C THR A 40 10.57 1.87 6.74
N PHE A 41 10.30 2.46 7.91
CA PHE A 41 9.87 3.85 7.98
C PHE A 41 10.91 4.79 7.37
N ASP A 42 12.18 4.61 7.74
CA ASP A 42 13.28 5.43 7.22
C ASP A 42 13.39 5.30 5.69
N ARG A 43 13.26 4.10 5.15
CA ARG A 43 13.31 3.86 3.71
C ARG A 43 12.13 4.49 2.98
N LEU A 44 10.93 4.37 3.54
CA LEU A 44 9.71 4.91 2.92
C LEU A 44 9.64 6.44 2.94
N THR A 45 10.39 7.08 3.84
CA THR A 45 10.40 8.54 3.97
C THR A 45 11.69 9.18 3.44
N SER A 46 12.65 8.38 2.94
CA SER A 46 13.93 8.88 2.48
C SER A 46 13.89 9.29 1.00
N ALA A 47 14.41 10.49 0.72
CA ALA A 47 14.63 10.95 -0.65
C ALA A 47 15.73 10.15 -1.37
N ASP A 48 16.58 9.45 -0.61
CA ASP A 48 17.67 8.63 -1.15
C ASP A 48 17.21 7.24 -1.59
N ASP A 49 15.94 6.92 -1.40
CA ASP A 49 15.35 5.61 -1.72
C ASP A 49 14.08 5.80 -2.59
N PRO A 50 14.22 6.40 -3.78
CA PRO A 50 13.06 6.82 -4.58
C PRO A 50 12.23 5.68 -5.14
N GLU A 51 12.75 4.45 -5.15
CA GLU A 51 11.99 3.28 -5.60
C GLU A 51 10.94 2.82 -4.59
N ARG A 52 10.96 3.33 -3.36
CA ARG A 52 10.00 2.97 -2.30
C ARG A 52 9.19 4.18 -1.90
N ALA A 53 7.90 3.98 -1.69
CA ALA A 53 7.02 5.07 -1.31
C ALA A 53 5.83 4.55 -0.50
N ALA A 54 5.19 5.46 0.19
CA ALA A 54 3.99 5.17 0.97
C ALA A 54 3.07 6.38 1.00
N PHE A 55 1.76 6.10 1.04
CA PHE A 55 0.75 7.10 1.38
C PHE A 55 0.03 6.68 2.64
N VAL A 56 -0.45 7.66 3.37
CA VAL A 56 -1.41 7.46 4.46
C VAL A 56 -2.69 8.18 4.15
N ALA A 57 -3.79 7.61 4.62
CA ALA A 57 -5.12 8.20 4.53
C ALA A 57 -5.56 8.63 5.92
N ARG A 58 -6.12 9.83 6.03
CA ARG A 58 -6.71 10.32 7.28
C ARG A 58 -8.15 10.71 7.05
N VAL A 59 -8.96 10.44 8.06
CA VAL A 59 -10.37 10.83 8.13
C VAL A 59 -10.57 11.54 9.45
N GLY A 60 -10.94 12.81 9.39
CA GLY A 60 -11.10 13.64 10.60
C GLY A 60 -9.82 13.71 11.44
N GLY A 61 -8.66 13.74 10.81
CA GLY A 61 -7.36 13.79 11.49
C GLY A 61 -6.85 12.44 12.01
N ARG A 62 -7.67 11.39 12.01
CA ARG A 62 -7.27 10.06 12.46
C ARG A 62 -6.73 9.25 11.29
N ILE A 63 -5.68 8.47 11.54
CA ILE A 63 -5.17 7.58 10.50
C ILE A 63 -6.22 6.51 10.16
N ALA A 64 -6.56 6.40 8.89
CA ALA A 64 -7.60 5.49 8.41
C ALA A 64 -7.03 4.36 7.56
N GLY A 65 -5.87 4.55 6.95
CA GLY A 65 -5.29 3.53 6.10
C GLY A 65 -3.87 3.86 5.67
N LEU A 66 -3.20 2.86 5.14
CA LEU A 66 -1.85 3.01 4.57
C LEU A 66 -1.72 2.18 3.29
N VAL A 67 -0.78 2.58 2.45
CA VAL A 67 -0.36 1.81 1.29
C VAL A 67 1.14 1.96 1.11
N HIS A 68 1.81 0.84 0.86
CA HIS A 68 3.24 0.80 0.52
C HIS A 68 3.37 0.33 -0.91
N PHE A 69 4.23 0.98 -1.68
CA PHE A 69 4.47 0.57 -3.07
C PHE A 69 5.93 0.76 -3.45
N VAL A 70 6.37 -0.03 -4.43
CA VAL A 70 7.77 -0.13 -4.85
C VAL A 70 7.82 -0.06 -6.37
N PHE A 71 8.72 0.74 -6.90
CA PHE A 71 9.02 0.74 -8.34
C PHE A 71 10.19 -0.21 -8.59
N HIS A 72 10.05 -1.10 -9.55
CA HIS A 72 11.12 -2.03 -9.91
C HIS A 72 11.19 -2.29 -11.40
N ALA A 73 12.35 -2.73 -11.87
CA ALA A 73 12.59 -3.03 -13.27
C ALA A 73 11.74 -4.21 -13.75
N HIS A 74 11.36 -4.17 -15.01
CA HIS A 74 10.64 -5.24 -15.69
C HIS A 74 11.24 -5.44 -17.08
N ASN A 75 11.67 -6.67 -17.39
CA ASN A 75 12.41 -6.92 -18.61
C ASN A 75 11.58 -6.81 -19.90
N TRP A 76 10.25 -6.79 -19.79
CA TRP A 76 9.37 -6.66 -20.95
C TRP A 76 9.11 -5.20 -21.36
N ARG A 77 9.67 -4.24 -20.63
CA ARG A 77 9.43 -2.82 -20.89
C ARG A 77 10.65 -1.98 -20.52
N ILE A 78 10.70 -0.77 -21.05
CA ILE A 78 11.81 0.14 -20.76
C ILE A 78 11.61 0.80 -19.40
N GLU A 79 10.37 1.23 -19.12
CA GLU A 79 10.02 1.80 -17.82
C GLU A 79 9.89 0.72 -16.75
N ASP A 80 9.97 1.14 -15.49
CA ASP A 80 9.72 0.27 -14.35
C ASP A 80 8.26 -0.16 -14.28
N THR A 81 7.95 -1.04 -13.35
CA THR A 81 6.59 -1.37 -12.94
C THR A 81 6.42 -1.02 -11.47
N CYS A 82 5.19 -0.78 -11.04
CA CYS A 82 4.86 -0.47 -9.66
C CYS A 82 4.23 -1.68 -8.98
N TYR A 83 4.86 -2.13 -7.90
CA TYR A 83 4.30 -3.16 -7.03
C TYR A 83 3.65 -2.50 -5.82
N LEU A 84 2.33 -2.57 -5.72
CA LEU A 84 1.57 -2.14 -4.57
C LEU A 84 1.63 -3.30 -3.57
N GLN A 85 2.52 -3.18 -2.58
CA GLN A 85 2.89 -4.31 -1.73
C GLN A 85 1.96 -4.50 -0.53
N ASP A 86 1.62 -3.43 0.18
CA ASP A 86 0.77 -3.46 1.36
C ASP A 86 -0.35 -2.46 1.21
N LEU A 87 -1.57 -2.86 1.56
CA LEU A 87 -2.74 -1.99 1.59
C LEU A 87 -3.59 -2.38 2.79
N TYR A 88 -3.86 -1.42 3.66
CA TYR A 88 -4.66 -1.70 4.84
C TYR A 88 -5.53 -0.51 5.22
N THR A 89 -6.77 -0.80 5.58
CA THR A 89 -7.72 0.16 6.14
C THR A 89 -8.04 -0.24 7.57
N ALA A 90 -7.95 0.72 8.49
CA ALA A 90 -8.32 0.48 9.89
C ALA A 90 -9.74 -0.10 9.96
N PRO A 91 -9.99 -1.12 10.80
CA PRO A 91 -11.29 -1.80 10.83
C PRO A 91 -12.48 -0.88 11.02
N ASP A 92 -12.36 0.14 11.87
CA ASP A 92 -13.43 1.12 12.15
C ASP A 92 -13.59 2.17 11.05
N MET A 93 -12.72 2.18 10.05
CA MET A 93 -12.76 3.12 8.93
C MET A 93 -13.13 2.42 7.60
N ARG A 94 -13.53 1.16 7.65
CA ARG A 94 -13.94 0.42 6.46
C ARG A 94 -15.32 0.88 5.97
N GLY A 95 -15.58 0.69 4.69
CA GLY A 95 -16.83 1.10 4.08
C GLY A 95 -16.91 2.57 3.70
N LEU A 96 -15.83 3.34 3.88
CA LEU A 96 -15.78 4.77 3.56
C LEU A 96 -15.06 5.06 2.23
N GLY A 97 -14.51 4.04 1.57
CA GLY A 97 -13.77 4.23 0.32
C GLY A 97 -12.27 4.50 0.50
N VAL A 98 -11.72 4.26 1.69
CA VAL A 98 -10.30 4.51 1.99
C VAL A 98 -9.37 3.66 1.11
N GLY A 99 -9.64 2.36 1.00
CA GLY A 99 -8.81 1.45 0.20
C GLY A 99 -8.79 1.84 -1.27
N ARG A 100 -9.94 2.19 -1.82
CA ARG A 100 -10.04 2.66 -3.20
C ARG A 100 -9.26 3.96 -3.39
N ALA A 101 -9.41 4.91 -2.49
CA ALA A 101 -8.70 6.20 -2.56
C ALA A 101 -7.18 6.00 -2.54
N LEU A 102 -6.69 5.07 -1.71
CA LEU A 102 -5.25 4.74 -1.65
C LEU A 102 -4.76 4.11 -2.95
N ILE A 103 -5.51 3.17 -3.52
CA ILE A 103 -5.15 2.56 -4.82
C ILE A 103 -5.12 3.63 -5.92
N GLU A 104 -6.10 4.49 -5.97
CA GLU A 104 -6.15 5.56 -6.97
C GLU A 104 -4.99 6.55 -6.80
N ALA A 105 -4.57 6.82 -5.56
CA ALA A 105 -3.39 7.64 -5.30
C ALA A 105 -2.10 6.98 -5.81
N VAL A 106 -1.98 5.66 -5.68
CA VAL A 106 -0.85 4.91 -6.24
C VAL A 106 -0.89 4.96 -7.77
N TYR A 107 -2.05 4.81 -8.39
CA TYR A 107 -2.19 4.94 -9.84
C TYR A 107 -1.71 6.32 -10.32
N ALA A 108 -2.12 7.38 -9.63
CA ALA A 108 -1.69 8.74 -9.98
C ALA A 108 -0.18 8.92 -9.81
N ALA A 109 0.39 8.38 -8.74
CA ALA A 109 1.84 8.45 -8.51
C ALA A 109 2.62 7.65 -9.56
N ALA A 110 2.12 6.49 -9.95
CA ALA A 110 2.72 5.66 -10.98
C ALA A 110 2.68 6.37 -12.34
N ASP A 111 1.56 6.97 -12.69
CA ASP A 111 1.44 7.76 -13.92
C ASP A 111 2.42 8.93 -13.94
N ALA A 112 2.52 9.67 -12.84
CA ALA A 112 3.44 10.79 -12.71
C ALA A 112 4.91 10.35 -12.81
N ASN A 113 5.21 9.13 -12.40
CA ASN A 113 6.56 8.54 -12.49
C ASN A 113 6.86 7.91 -13.86
N GLY A 114 5.92 7.95 -14.80
CA GLY A 114 6.08 7.28 -16.09
C GLY A 114 6.04 5.77 -16.01
N THR A 115 5.37 5.22 -15.00
CA THR A 115 5.32 3.79 -14.67
C THR A 115 3.85 3.35 -14.56
N PRO A 116 3.10 3.31 -15.67
CA PRO A 116 1.65 3.08 -15.62
C PRO A 116 1.23 1.67 -15.22
N SER A 117 2.15 0.71 -15.27
CA SER A 117 1.84 -0.66 -14.86
C SER A 117 1.89 -0.80 -13.35
N VAL A 118 0.77 -1.15 -12.74
CA VAL A 118 0.64 -1.35 -11.30
C VAL A 118 0.01 -2.70 -11.05
N TYR A 119 0.55 -3.47 -10.12
CA TYR A 119 0.00 -4.77 -9.76
C TYR A 119 0.07 -5.00 -8.26
N TRP A 120 -0.74 -5.92 -7.77
CA TRP A 120 -0.70 -6.35 -6.37
C TRP A 120 -1.14 -7.80 -6.26
N LEU A 121 -0.89 -8.37 -5.08
CA LEU A 121 -1.24 -9.75 -4.75
C LEU A 121 -2.22 -9.75 -3.60
N THR A 122 -3.09 -10.75 -3.56
CA THR A 122 -3.96 -10.97 -2.42
C THR A 122 -4.17 -12.47 -2.25
N GLN A 123 -4.63 -12.88 -1.08
CA GLN A 123 -5.03 -14.27 -0.87
C GLN A 123 -6.31 -14.54 -1.67
N ASP A 124 -6.36 -15.65 -2.38
CA ASP A 124 -7.48 -15.98 -3.26
C ASP A 124 -8.81 -16.08 -2.53
N PHE A 125 -8.77 -16.42 -1.23
CA PHE A 125 -9.96 -16.53 -0.38
C PHE A 125 -10.37 -15.21 0.28
N ASN A 126 -9.61 -14.13 0.06
CA ASN A 126 -9.94 -12.83 0.65
C ASN A 126 -11.05 -12.12 -0.12
N THR A 127 -12.27 -12.60 0.02
CA THR A 127 -13.44 -12.13 -0.72
C THR A 127 -13.73 -10.63 -0.53
N PRO A 128 -13.70 -10.07 0.69
CA PRO A 128 -13.96 -8.64 0.86
C PRO A 128 -12.99 -7.75 0.10
N ALA A 129 -11.70 -8.06 0.14
CA ALA A 129 -10.68 -7.31 -0.59
C ALA A 129 -10.86 -7.46 -2.11
N ARG A 130 -11.15 -8.68 -2.56
CA ARG A 130 -11.32 -8.95 -4.00
C ARG A 130 -12.53 -8.24 -4.60
N ARG A 131 -13.57 -7.95 -3.82
CA ARG A 131 -14.69 -7.14 -4.30
C ARG A 131 -14.23 -5.75 -4.71
N LEU A 132 -13.36 -5.13 -3.92
CA LEU A 132 -12.75 -3.84 -4.28
C LEU A 132 -11.83 -4.01 -5.48
N TYR A 133 -10.96 -5.02 -5.47
CA TYR A 133 -9.95 -5.21 -6.51
C TYR A 133 -10.59 -5.46 -7.88
N ASP A 134 -11.70 -6.18 -7.94
CA ASP A 134 -12.43 -6.41 -9.19
C ASP A 134 -12.99 -5.12 -9.80
N ARG A 135 -13.21 -4.08 -8.98
CA ARG A 135 -13.72 -2.79 -9.44
C ARG A 135 -12.61 -1.85 -9.93
N VAL A 136 -11.40 -1.97 -9.38
CA VAL A 136 -10.30 -1.03 -9.65
C VAL A 136 -9.17 -1.65 -10.45
N GLY A 137 -9.13 -2.96 -10.58
CA GLY A 137 -8.11 -3.69 -11.30
C GLY A 137 -8.69 -4.84 -12.10
N LYS A 138 -7.81 -5.66 -12.63
CA LYS A 138 -8.19 -6.83 -13.41
C LYS A 138 -7.44 -8.05 -12.90
N LEU A 139 -8.18 -9.11 -12.56
CA LEU A 139 -7.56 -10.38 -12.17
C LEU A 139 -6.78 -10.95 -13.35
N THR A 140 -5.50 -11.28 -13.11
CA THR A 140 -4.66 -11.94 -14.10
C THR A 140 -4.63 -13.46 -13.86
N PRO A 141 -4.22 -14.26 -14.85
CA PRO A 141 -4.11 -15.70 -14.65
C PRO A 141 -2.83 -16.14 -13.93
N PHE A 142 -1.93 -15.20 -13.59
CA PHE A 142 -0.67 -15.53 -12.93
C PHE A 142 -0.89 -15.87 -11.47
N ILE A 143 -0.20 -16.90 -11.00
CA ILE A 143 -0.21 -17.30 -9.60
C ILE A 143 1.22 -17.23 -9.06
N LYS A 144 1.35 -17.15 -7.74
CA LYS A 144 2.64 -16.94 -7.09
C LYS A 144 3.24 -18.25 -6.62
N TYR A 145 4.49 -18.51 -7.01
CA TYR A 145 5.31 -19.57 -6.43
C TYR A 145 6.39 -18.94 -5.57
N ALA A 146 6.66 -19.53 -4.43
CA ALA A 146 7.72 -19.08 -3.53
C ALA A 146 8.65 -20.25 -3.21
N ARG A 147 9.90 -19.91 -2.92
CA ARG A 147 10.86 -20.93 -2.45
C ARG A 147 10.41 -21.44 -1.09
N PRO A 148 10.43 -22.80 -0.82
CA PRO A 148 10.04 -23.37 0.48
C PRO A 148 10.94 -22.92 1.62
#